data_d7a7a6fa3457c2c24c0293986fe80645
#
_entry.id   d7a7a6fa3457c2c24c0293986fe80645
#
_cell.length_a   1.000
_cell.length_b   1.000
_cell.length_c   1.000
_cell.angle_alpha   90.00
_cell.angle_beta   90.00
_cell.angle_gamma   90.00
#
_symmetry.space_group_name_H-M   'P 1'
#
loop_
_entity.id
_entity.type
_entity.pdbx_description
1 polymer ?
#
loop_
_entity_poly.entity_id
_entity_poly.type
_entity_poly.pdbx_seq_one_letter_code
_entity_poly.pdbx_strand_id
1 'polypeptide(L)'
;MSLLKNGLFNTLVASSPLREIQQKPLRKKLNKVSSKKIFTSSNAQSIEIFETDFYKKKVIFFPGWLGHKDSKYLIPLASLLHNNNFDIIRIHPIDHGNTEHLNKDFFRATDIQTLIEAVEFIGNKYKDNEINLIGFSLGGNISLRISASDSINFLKNTIVLSPVIDPEISMLTMDNTAWILKKYFLDKWRRTLRRKIRFHNIPNAEEALKYKNLEEMTEFFTKNFSPHRNVKELFSGYAITQNTLNQIKHKTLIYSSIDDPCVPIGPLQELVQTDYVKFKPQQYGGHCGFIDDFKFSSSVYDEIVSKLDKDRI
;
A
#
# COMPACT_ATOMS: atom_id res chain seq x y z
N MET A 1 -21.53 5.22 -22.20
CA MET A 1 -20.94 4.72 -20.94
C MET A 1 -19.71 5.57 -20.63
N SER A 2 -19.55 6.10 -19.42
CA SER A 2 -18.36 6.88 -19.07
C SER A 2 -17.12 5.98 -19.14
N LEU A 3 -16.06 6.41 -19.82
CA LEU A 3 -14.78 5.68 -19.90
C LEU A 3 -14.21 5.33 -18.51
N LEU A 4 -14.49 6.16 -17.51
CA LEU A 4 -14.08 5.93 -16.12
C LEU A 4 -14.79 4.72 -15.46
N LYS A 5 -15.87 4.21 -16.04
CA LYS A 5 -16.52 2.96 -15.65
C LYS A 5 -15.86 1.72 -16.28
N ASN A 6 -14.59 1.81 -16.63
CA ASN A 6 -13.74 0.71 -17.07
C ASN A 6 -12.51 0.67 -16.18
N GLY A 7 -12.30 -0.45 -15.50
CA GLY A 7 -11.24 -0.60 -14.49
C GLY A 7 -9.85 -0.36 -15.01
N LEU A 8 -9.53 -0.86 -16.20
CA LEU A 8 -8.22 -0.60 -16.83
C LEU A 8 -8.04 0.89 -17.11
N PHE A 9 -9.04 1.55 -17.68
CA PHE A 9 -8.97 2.98 -17.98
C PHE A 9 -8.84 3.80 -16.69
N ASN A 10 -9.64 3.49 -15.65
CA ASN A 10 -9.59 4.16 -14.35
C ASN A 10 -8.20 4.01 -13.71
N THR A 11 -7.60 2.80 -13.76
CA THR A 11 -6.24 2.52 -13.28
C THR A 11 -5.18 3.34 -14.02
N LEU A 12 -5.27 3.41 -15.36
CA LEU A 12 -4.34 4.17 -16.18
C LEU A 12 -4.46 5.67 -15.92
N VAL A 13 -5.67 6.19 -15.82
CA VAL A 13 -5.94 7.60 -15.50
C VAL A 13 -5.43 7.93 -14.09
N ALA A 14 -5.63 7.04 -13.12
CA ALA A 14 -5.11 7.18 -11.77
C ALA A 14 -3.58 7.32 -11.72
N SER A 15 -2.88 6.72 -12.68
CA SER A 15 -1.42 6.74 -12.80
C SER A 15 -0.91 7.75 -13.82
N SER A 16 -1.79 8.50 -14.48
CA SER A 16 -1.48 9.36 -15.63
C SER A 16 -0.63 10.59 -15.26
N PRO A 17 0.10 11.17 -16.23
CA PRO A 17 0.77 12.46 -16.06
C PRO A 17 -0.22 13.61 -15.78
N LEU A 18 -1.44 13.56 -16.29
CA LEU A 18 -2.47 14.57 -16.04
C LEU A 18 -2.83 14.65 -14.57
N ARG A 19 -3.02 13.48 -13.93
CA ARG A 19 -3.26 13.42 -12.48
C ARG A 19 -2.07 13.95 -11.69
N GLU A 20 -0.84 13.71 -12.16
CA GLU A 20 0.37 14.24 -11.53
C GLU A 20 0.41 15.77 -11.53
N ILE A 21 0.06 16.39 -12.67
CA ILE A 21 0.02 17.86 -12.81
C ILE A 21 -1.02 18.42 -11.83
N GLN A 22 -2.23 17.86 -11.80
CA GLN A 22 -3.30 18.27 -10.90
C GLN A 22 -2.89 18.18 -9.42
N GLN A 23 -2.16 17.13 -9.05
CA GLN A 23 -1.76 16.87 -7.66
C GLN A 23 -0.50 17.62 -7.23
N LYS A 24 0.24 18.24 -8.14
CA LYS A 24 1.47 18.94 -7.82
C LYS A 24 1.30 20.00 -6.71
N PRO A 25 0.24 20.84 -6.69
CA PRO A 25 0.00 21.77 -5.60
C PRO A 25 -0.28 21.08 -4.25
N LEU A 26 -1.11 20.03 -4.26
CA LEU A 26 -1.45 19.25 -3.06
C LEU A 26 -0.21 18.61 -2.45
N ARG A 27 0.59 17.94 -3.28
CA ARG A 27 1.87 17.35 -2.89
C ARG A 27 2.84 18.37 -2.32
N LYS A 28 2.98 19.54 -2.99
CA LYS A 28 3.85 20.62 -2.50
C LYS A 28 3.41 21.14 -1.15
N LYS A 29 2.09 21.37 -0.97
CA LYS A 29 1.51 21.83 0.30
C LYS A 29 1.80 20.84 1.42
N LEU A 30 1.49 19.55 1.21
CA LEU A 30 1.67 18.50 2.22
C LEU A 30 3.16 18.27 2.55
N ASN A 31 4.04 18.25 1.54
CA ASN A 31 5.48 18.07 1.76
C ASN A 31 6.13 19.26 2.47
N LYS A 32 5.63 20.49 2.29
CA LYS A 32 6.15 21.68 2.98
C LYS A 32 5.95 21.61 4.50
N VAL A 33 4.88 20.95 4.95
CA VAL A 33 4.53 20.85 6.37
C VAL A 33 4.91 19.50 6.99
N SER A 34 5.50 18.59 6.21
CA SER A 34 5.93 17.28 6.70
C SER A 34 7.39 17.30 7.13
N SER A 35 7.70 16.75 8.29
CA SER A 35 9.05 16.39 8.71
C SER A 35 9.40 14.98 8.25
N LYS A 36 10.68 14.74 7.96
CA LYS A 36 11.20 13.41 7.61
C LYS A 36 12.00 12.85 8.78
N LYS A 37 11.79 11.58 9.08
CA LYS A 37 12.57 10.80 10.05
C LYS A 37 13.01 9.47 9.44
N ILE A 38 14.13 8.94 9.91
CA ILE A 38 14.54 7.57 9.69
C ILE A 38 14.22 6.81 10.98
N PHE A 39 13.46 5.73 10.85
CA PHE A 39 13.20 4.77 11.92
C PHE A 39 14.06 3.52 11.65
N THR A 40 14.74 3.03 12.66
CA THR A 40 15.52 1.78 12.60
C THR A 40 14.92 0.81 13.61
N SER A 41 14.55 -0.36 13.12
CA SER A 41 13.93 -1.43 13.91
C SER A 41 14.94 -2.24 14.70
N SER A 42 14.47 -3.14 15.55
CA SER A 42 15.28 -4.04 16.39
C SER A 42 16.20 -4.96 15.56
N ASN A 43 15.79 -5.32 14.35
CA ASN A 43 16.59 -6.11 13.40
C ASN A 43 17.49 -5.25 12.49
N ALA A 44 17.77 -4.00 12.88
CA ALA A 44 18.63 -3.04 12.20
C ALA A 44 18.20 -2.65 10.77
N GLN A 45 16.93 -2.84 10.42
CA GLN A 45 16.35 -2.36 9.16
C GLN A 45 15.84 -0.93 9.31
N SER A 46 16.13 -0.08 8.34
CA SER A 46 15.78 1.34 8.36
C SER A 46 14.74 1.69 7.31
N ILE A 47 13.77 2.52 7.71
CA ILE A 47 12.69 3.01 6.85
C ILE A 47 12.51 4.52 7.04
N GLU A 48 11.86 5.18 6.07
CA GLU A 48 11.55 6.60 6.14
C GLU A 48 10.10 6.83 6.57
N ILE A 49 9.91 7.75 7.50
CA ILE A 49 8.62 8.24 7.98
C ILE A 49 8.53 9.74 7.68
N PHE A 50 7.43 10.16 7.05
CA PHE A 50 7.11 11.56 6.78
C PHE A 50 5.84 11.93 7.53
N GLU A 51 5.91 12.84 8.49
CA GLU A 51 4.81 13.16 9.37
C GLU A 51 4.50 14.68 9.41
N THR A 52 3.22 15.03 9.50
CA THR A 52 2.74 16.33 9.96
C THR A 52 2.36 16.22 11.43
N ASP A 53 2.38 17.31 12.19
CA ASP A 53 2.08 17.27 13.62
C ASP A 53 1.39 18.58 14.08
N PHE A 54 0.10 18.69 13.78
CA PHE A 54 -0.75 19.83 14.09
C PHE A 54 -2.04 19.44 14.83
N TYR A 55 -2.54 18.21 14.59
CA TYR A 55 -3.88 17.79 14.99
C TYR A 55 -3.84 16.55 15.88
N LYS A 56 -4.92 16.31 16.62
CA LYS A 56 -5.05 15.11 17.46
C LYS A 56 -5.41 13.84 16.69
N LYS A 57 -6.04 13.95 15.54
CA LYS A 57 -6.38 12.80 14.69
C LYS A 57 -5.21 12.52 13.75
N LYS A 58 -4.64 11.32 13.81
CA LYS A 58 -3.50 10.89 12.98
C LYS A 58 -3.93 9.81 11.99
N VAL A 59 -3.37 9.83 10.80
CA VAL A 59 -3.57 8.77 9.80
C VAL A 59 -2.23 8.32 9.26
N ILE A 60 -1.92 7.03 9.48
CA ILE A 60 -0.74 6.36 8.93
C ILE A 60 -1.08 5.82 7.54
N PHE A 61 -0.22 6.04 6.57
CA PHE A 61 -0.38 5.58 5.20
C PHE A 61 0.71 4.61 4.77
N PHE A 62 0.29 3.45 4.26
CA PHE A 62 1.16 2.53 3.53
C PHE A 62 0.85 2.55 2.03
N PRO A 63 1.85 2.85 1.17
CA PRO A 63 1.69 2.81 -0.27
C PRO A 63 1.62 1.36 -0.78
N GLY A 64 1.12 1.19 -2.00
CA GLY A 64 1.23 -0.08 -2.72
C GLY A 64 2.67 -0.42 -3.10
N TRP A 65 2.86 -1.61 -3.69
CA TRP A 65 4.17 -2.14 -4.05
C TRP A 65 5.02 -1.15 -4.84
N LEU A 66 6.25 -0.94 -4.38
CA LEU A 66 7.20 0.04 -4.90
C LEU A 66 6.66 1.48 -4.95
N GLY A 67 5.59 1.77 -4.21
CA GLY A 67 5.02 3.11 -4.07
C GLY A 67 5.90 4.02 -3.21
N HIS A 68 5.44 5.24 -3.01
CA HIS A 68 6.15 6.22 -2.17
C HIS A 68 5.16 7.23 -1.56
N LYS A 69 5.63 8.06 -0.64
CA LYS A 69 4.84 9.09 0.05
C LYS A 69 4.05 10.04 -0.87
N ASP A 70 4.50 10.20 -2.12
CA ASP A 70 3.89 11.07 -3.13
C ASP A 70 3.16 10.28 -4.23
N SER A 71 2.81 9.01 -3.97
CA SER A 71 2.06 8.18 -4.94
C SER A 71 0.74 8.85 -5.33
N LYS A 72 0.40 8.83 -6.62
CA LYS A 72 -0.72 9.57 -7.21
C LYS A 72 -2.10 9.15 -6.69
N TYR A 73 -2.23 7.92 -6.23
CA TYR A 73 -3.45 7.41 -5.59
C TYR A 73 -3.52 7.77 -4.09
N LEU A 74 -2.38 8.00 -3.43
CA LEU A 74 -2.31 8.32 -2.00
C LEU A 74 -2.50 9.81 -1.71
N ILE A 75 -1.85 10.69 -2.48
CA ILE A 75 -1.82 12.13 -2.24
C ILE A 75 -3.22 12.78 -2.17
N PRO A 76 -4.20 12.45 -3.04
CA PRO A 76 -5.52 13.07 -2.95
C PRO A 76 -6.21 12.82 -1.62
N LEU A 77 -6.24 11.54 -1.17
CA LEU A 77 -6.86 11.19 0.10
C LEU A 77 -6.10 11.78 1.29
N ALA A 78 -4.76 11.73 1.28
CA ALA A 78 -3.94 12.33 2.32
C ALA A 78 -4.15 13.85 2.43
N SER A 79 -4.23 14.54 1.29
CA SER A 79 -4.49 15.98 1.26
C SER A 79 -5.90 16.34 1.72
N LEU A 80 -6.88 15.53 1.33
CA LEU A 80 -8.27 15.72 1.74
C LEU A 80 -8.42 15.56 3.25
N LEU A 81 -7.82 14.52 3.83
CA LEU A 81 -7.79 14.30 5.28
C LEU A 81 -7.05 15.42 6.01
N HIS A 82 -5.90 15.87 5.49
CA HIS A 82 -5.17 16.97 6.11
C HIS A 82 -5.98 18.29 6.13
N ASN A 83 -6.73 18.57 5.07
CA ASN A 83 -7.65 19.71 5.03
C ASN A 83 -8.86 19.55 5.97
N ASN A 84 -9.13 18.34 6.46
CA ASN A 84 -10.17 18.03 7.46
C ASN A 84 -9.56 17.77 8.86
N ASN A 85 -8.44 18.39 9.18
CA ASN A 85 -7.78 18.40 10.49
C ASN A 85 -7.25 17.02 10.93
N PHE A 86 -6.75 16.21 9.97
CA PHE A 86 -5.97 15.02 10.27
C PHE A 86 -4.49 15.28 10.02
N ASP A 87 -3.63 14.79 10.87
CA ASP A 87 -2.21 14.68 10.57
C ASP A 87 -1.93 13.42 9.75
N ILE A 88 -0.99 13.57 8.84
CA ILE A 88 -0.66 12.57 7.82
C ILE A 88 0.74 12.03 8.08
N ILE A 89 0.81 10.72 8.30
CA ILE A 89 2.05 9.98 8.50
C ILE A 89 2.20 9.01 7.33
N ARG A 90 3.21 9.21 6.48
CA ARG A 90 3.45 8.39 5.28
C ARG A 90 4.72 7.59 5.46
N ILE A 91 4.63 6.27 5.38
CA ILE A 91 5.75 5.37 5.60
C ILE A 91 6.24 4.83 4.26
N HIS A 92 7.57 4.84 4.07
CA HIS A 92 8.23 4.10 3.00
C HIS A 92 8.71 2.76 3.56
N PRO A 93 8.09 1.63 3.17
CA PRO A 93 8.69 0.33 3.43
C PRO A 93 10.08 0.19 2.81
N ILE A 94 10.82 -0.83 3.17
CA ILE A 94 12.14 -1.13 2.59
C ILE A 94 12.04 -1.12 1.05
N ASP A 95 13.03 -0.54 0.39
CA ASP A 95 13.11 -0.39 -1.08
C ASP A 95 11.98 0.41 -1.73
N HIS A 96 11.15 1.10 -0.95
CA HIS A 96 10.13 2.00 -1.45
C HIS A 96 10.61 3.46 -1.39
N GLY A 97 10.15 4.31 -2.31
CA GLY A 97 10.43 5.75 -2.26
C GLY A 97 11.90 6.13 -2.44
N ASN A 98 12.69 5.34 -3.16
CA ASN A 98 14.13 5.52 -3.38
C ASN A 98 14.99 5.33 -2.10
N THR A 99 14.58 4.43 -1.21
CA THR A 99 15.28 4.12 0.05
C THR A 99 16.22 2.92 -0.05
N GLU A 100 16.56 2.46 -1.25
CA GLU A 100 17.36 1.26 -1.49
C GLU A 100 18.76 1.33 -0.87
N HIS A 101 19.25 2.54 -0.60
CA HIS A 101 20.54 2.79 0.06
C HIS A 101 20.52 2.51 1.57
N LEU A 102 19.34 2.45 2.21
CA LEU A 102 19.23 2.31 3.66
C LEU A 102 19.47 0.88 4.13
N ASN A 103 19.14 -0.13 3.33
CA ASN A 103 19.21 -1.53 3.71
C ASN A 103 19.92 -2.33 2.62
N LYS A 104 20.70 -3.35 3.01
CA LYS A 104 21.29 -4.29 2.06
C LYS A 104 20.27 -5.33 1.61
N ASP A 105 19.46 -5.84 2.53
CA ASP A 105 18.42 -6.83 2.23
C ASP A 105 17.33 -6.27 1.35
N PHE A 106 16.76 -7.13 0.50
CA PHE A 106 15.60 -6.78 -0.30
C PHE A 106 14.32 -6.73 0.54
N PHE A 107 13.39 -5.88 0.14
CA PHE A 107 12.03 -5.92 0.67
C PHE A 107 11.40 -7.30 0.47
N ARG A 108 10.83 -7.84 1.52
CA ARG A 108 10.04 -9.07 1.52
C ARG A 108 8.65 -8.79 2.11
N ALA A 109 7.62 -9.06 1.31
CA ALA A 109 6.23 -8.84 1.77
C ALA A 109 5.85 -9.74 2.95
N THR A 110 6.52 -10.88 3.13
CA THR A 110 6.33 -11.79 4.26
C THR A 110 6.87 -11.24 5.57
N ASP A 111 7.90 -10.39 5.53
CA ASP A 111 8.55 -9.80 6.71
C ASP A 111 8.06 -8.37 6.92
N ILE A 112 7.13 -8.18 7.85
CA ILE A 112 6.58 -6.87 8.21
C ILE A 112 6.97 -6.40 9.61
N GLN A 113 7.90 -7.09 10.27
CA GLN A 113 8.28 -6.77 11.65
C GLN A 113 8.75 -5.32 11.80
N THR A 114 9.60 -4.85 10.89
CA THR A 114 10.05 -3.44 10.86
C THR A 114 8.88 -2.46 10.76
N LEU A 115 7.82 -2.81 10.02
CA LEU A 115 6.65 -1.95 9.85
C LEU A 115 5.74 -2.00 11.07
N ILE A 116 5.61 -3.15 11.74
CA ILE A 116 4.91 -3.27 13.02
C ILE A 116 5.60 -2.39 14.06
N GLU A 117 6.90 -2.52 14.26
CA GLU A 117 7.67 -1.71 15.20
C GLU A 117 7.60 -0.20 14.89
N ALA A 118 7.56 0.17 13.62
CA ALA A 118 7.36 1.57 13.23
C ALA A 118 5.97 2.10 13.61
N VAL A 119 4.93 1.27 13.46
CA VAL A 119 3.57 1.64 13.87
C VAL A 119 3.46 1.70 15.39
N GLU A 120 4.09 0.78 16.13
CA GLU A 120 4.20 0.84 17.59
C GLU A 120 4.93 2.10 18.08
N PHE A 121 6.05 2.45 17.43
CA PHE A 121 6.77 3.69 17.71
C PHE A 121 5.88 4.93 17.54
N ILE A 122 5.07 4.97 16.47
CA ILE A 122 4.10 6.04 16.23
C ILE A 122 3.01 6.01 17.31
N GLY A 123 2.47 4.83 17.65
CA GLY A 123 1.48 4.65 18.70
C GLY A 123 1.95 5.18 20.04
N ASN A 124 3.16 4.82 20.44
CA ASN A 124 3.78 5.30 21.69
C ASN A 124 4.05 6.80 21.68
N LYS A 125 4.52 7.35 20.55
CA LYS A 125 4.74 8.79 20.39
C LYS A 125 3.45 9.59 20.52
N TYR A 126 2.36 9.07 20.01
CA TYR A 126 1.06 9.76 19.92
C TYR A 126 -0.02 9.07 20.76
N LYS A 127 0.34 8.54 21.93
CA LYS A 127 -0.55 7.74 22.81
C LYS A 127 -1.86 8.43 23.19
N ASP A 128 -1.88 9.77 23.23
CA ASP A 128 -3.05 10.57 23.57
C ASP A 128 -3.85 11.04 22.33
N ASN A 129 -3.51 10.49 21.15
CA ASN A 129 -4.11 10.83 19.89
C ASN A 129 -4.95 9.69 19.33
N GLU A 130 -5.90 10.04 18.49
CA GLU A 130 -6.64 9.07 17.69
C GLU A 130 -5.78 8.66 16.47
N ILE A 131 -5.45 7.38 16.36
CA ILE A 131 -4.60 6.88 15.28
C ILE A 131 -5.39 5.95 14.36
N ASN A 132 -5.39 6.27 13.07
CA ASN A 132 -6.02 5.50 12.01
C ASN A 132 -4.96 5.01 11.03
N LEU A 133 -5.24 3.90 10.34
CA LEU A 133 -4.34 3.28 9.38
C LEU A 133 -5.00 3.18 8.01
N ILE A 134 -4.31 3.63 6.95
CA ILE A 134 -4.80 3.49 5.56
C ILE A 134 -3.73 2.83 4.70
N GLY A 135 -4.14 1.76 3.98
CA GLY A 135 -3.25 1.05 3.07
C GLY A 135 -3.81 0.88 1.67
N PHE A 136 -2.94 0.93 0.67
CA PHE A 136 -3.28 0.75 -0.73
C PHE A 136 -2.61 -0.50 -1.31
N SER A 137 -3.33 -1.35 -2.01
CA SER A 137 -2.79 -2.52 -2.70
C SER A 137 -1.96 -3.41 -1.75
N LEU A 138 -0.68 -3.65 -2.01
CA LEU A 138 0.21 -4.34 -1.07
C LEU A 138 0.30 -3.63 0.30
N GLY A 139 0.25 -2.29 0.33
CA GLY A 139 0.14 -1.54 1.58
C GLY A 139 -1.17 -1.83 2.32
N GLY A 140 -2.24 -2.15 1.60
CA GLY A 140 -3.50 -2.64 2.17
C GLY A 140 -3.36 -4.03 2.82
N ASN A 141 -2.66 -4.96 2.16
CA ASN A 141 -2.30 -6.25 2.73
C ASN A 141 -1.47 -6.08 4.03
N ILE A 142 -0.41 -5.26 3.96
CA ILE A 142 0.42 -4.94 5.11
C ILE A 142 -0.41 -4.34 6.25
N SER A 143 -1.32 -3.40 5.94
CA SER A 143 -2.19 -2.77 6.95
C SER A 143 -3.13 -3.76 7.63
N LEU A 144 -3.71 -4.70 6.90
CA LEU A 144 -4.55 -5.76 7.48
C LEU A 144 -3.74 -6.68 8.41
N ARG A 145 -2.53 -7.05 8.03
CA ARG A 145 -1.64 -7.89 8.84
C ARG A 145 -1.12 -7.16 10.09
N ILE A 146 -0.80 -5.87 9.97
CA ILE A 146 -0.47 -5.02 11.13
C ILE A 146 -1.67 -4.93 12.06
N SER A 147 -2.88 -4.72 11.54
CA SER A 147 -4.11 -4.65 12.31
C SER A 147 -4.47 -5.95 13.03
N ALA A 148 -3.99 -7.08 12.53
CA ALA A 148 -4.16 -8.40 13.12
C ALA A 148 -3.07 -8.75 14.15
N SER A 149 -2.04 -7.90 14.33
CA SER A 149 -0.98 -8.13 15.32
C SER A 149 -1.46 -7.80 16.73
N ASP A 150 -1.19 -8.69 17.68
CA ASP A 150 -1.57 -8.52 19.08
C ASP A 150 -0.96 -7.28 19.74
N SER A 151 0.21 -6.85 19.26
CA SER A 151 0.89 -5.65 19.77
C SER A 151 0.24 -4.33 19.33
N ILE A 152 -0.65 -4.37 18.32
CA ILE A 152 -1.30 -3.19 17.73
C ILE A 152 -2.77 -3.10 18.21
N ASN A 153 -2.96 -2.64 19.42
CA ASN A 153 -4.28 -2.51 20.06
C ASN A 153 -4.80 -1.07 20.19
N PHE A 154 -4.02 -0.09 19.74
CA PHE A 154 -4.32 1.34 19.87
C PHE A 154 -4.92 1.96 18.58
N LEU A 155 -4.97 1.23 17.47
CA LEU A 155 -5.60 1.72 16.25
C LEU A 155 -7.11 1.86 16.44
N LYS A 156 -7.64 3.04 16.10
CA LYS A 156 -9.07 3.28 16.12
C LYS A 156 -9.77 2.67 14.91
N ASN A 157 -9.21 2.92 13.73
CA ASN A 157 -9.77 2.40 12.48
C ASN A 157 -8.67 2.01 11.52
N THR A 158 -8.95 0.99 10.69
CA THR A 158 -8.14 0.64 9.51
C THR A 158 -9.00 0.71 8.25
N ILE A 159 -8.48 1.33 7.20
CA ILE A 159 -9.13 1.41 5.88
C ILE A 159 -8.14 0.93 4.84
N VAL A 160 -8.55 -0.01 4.03
CA VAL A 160 -7.70 -0.51 2.94
C VAL A 160 -8.40 -0.41 1.60
N LEU A 161 -7.64 -0.03 0.58
CA LEU A 161 -8.14 0.19 -0.78
C LEU A 161 -7.42 -0.76 -1.74
N SER A 162 -8.18 -1.58 -2.46
CA SER A 162 -7.70 -2.62 -3.39
C SER A 162 -6.61 -3.52 -2.76
N PRO A 163 -6.78 -4.04 -1.52
CA PRO A 163 -5.73 -4.80 -0.84
C PRO A 163 -5.45 -6.12 -1.57
N VAL A 164 -4.18 -6.51 -1.64
CA VAL A 164 -3.79 -7.85 -2.11
C VAL A 164 -4.24 -8.87 -1.07
N ILE A 165 -5.27 -9.64 -1.39
CA ILE A 165 -5.81 -10.72 -0.53
C ILE A 165 -5.06 -12.01 -0.82
N ASP A 166 -5.08 -12.46 -2.06
CA ASP A 166 -4.30 -13.60 -2.55
C ASP A 166 -3.14 -13.08 -3.44
N PRO A 167 -1.88 -13.20 -2.96
CA PRO A 167 -0.73 -12.73 -3.71
C PRO A 167 -0.46 -13.51 -5.00
N GLU A 168 -0.72 -14.82 -5.02
CA GLU A 168 -0.50 -15.69 -6.18
C GLU A 168 -1.45 -15.28 -7.31
N ILE A 169 -2.75 -15.21 -7.01
CA ILE A 169 -3.78 -14.79 -7.96
C ILE A 169 -3.49 -13.37 -8.46
N SER A 170 -3.09 -12.45 -7.57
CA SER A 170 -2.77 -11.07 -7.94
C SER A 170 -1.55 -11.00 -8.86
N MET A 171 -0.50 -11.78 -8.61
CA MET A 171 0.70 -11.84 -9.45
C MET A 171 0.38 -12.38 -10.85
N LEU A 172 -0.36 -13.49 -10.92
CA LEU A 172 -0.80 -14.08 -12.19
C LEU A 172 -1.70 -13.09 -12.97
N THR A 173 -2.59 -12.39 -12.28
CA THR A 173 -3.44 -11.37 -12.91
C THR A 173 -2.60 -10.22 -13.47
N MET A 174 -1.61 -9.72 -12.73
CA MET A 174 -0.72 -8.66 -13.22
C MET A 174 0.14 -9.10 -14.41
N ASP A 175 0.56 -10.36 -14.46
CA ASP A 175 1.31 -10.88 -15.61
C ASP A 175 0.44 -11.11 -16.85
N ASN A 176 -0.86 -11.34 -16.67
CA ASN A 176 -1.83 -11.54 -17.75
C ASN A 176 -2.68 -10.29 -18.08
N THR A 177 -2.52 -9.19 -17.34
CA THR A 177 -3.23 -7.93 -17.60
C THR A 177 -2.71 -7.23 -18.85
N ALA A 178 -3.31 -6.08 -19.20
CA ALA A 178 -2.86 -5.27 -20.33
C ALA A 178 -1.35 -5.00 -20.26
N TRP A 179 -0.65 -5.23 -21.37
CA TRP A 179 0.82 -5.13 -21.46
C TRP A 179 1.41 -3.84 -20.88
N ILE A 180 0.66 -2.74 -20.95
CA ILE A 180 1.07 -1.44 -20.43
C ILE A 180 1.21 -1.45 -18.90
N LEU A 181 0.30 -2.13 -18.18
CA LEU A 181 0.36 -2.27 -16.72
C LEU A 181 1.48 -3.24 -16.32
N LYS A 182 1.57 -4.40 -16.99
CA LYS A 182 2.67 -5.35 -16.78
C LYS A 182 4.02 -4.66 -16.97
N LYS A 183 4.21 -3.94 -18.10
CA LYS A 183 5.43 -3.19 -18.37
C LYS A 183 5.71 -2.14 -17.30
N TYR A 184 4.69 -1.42 -16.83
CA TYR A 184 4.83 -0.42 -15.77
C TYR A 184 5.40 -1.01 -14.48
N PHE A 185 4.85 -2.13 -13.99
CA PHE A 185 5.32 -2.79 -12.78
C PHE A 185 6.73 -3.38 -12.95
N LEU A 186 6.98 -4.05 -14.07
CA LEU A 186 8.28 -4.64 -14.36
C LEU A 186 9.38 -3.58 -14.47
N ASP A 187 9.13 -2.47 -15.18
CA ASP A 187 10.09 -1.37 -15.30
C ASP A 187 10.34 -0.68 -13.96
N LYS A 188 9.32 -0.59 -13.12
CA LYS A 188 9.44 -0.02 -11.78
C LYS A 188 10.30 -0.90 -10.88
N TRP A 189 10.09 -2.22 -10.90
CA TRP A 189 10.91 -3.18 -10.14
C TRP A 189 12.37 -3.19 -10.63
N ARG A 190 12.58 -3.24 -11.94
CA ARG A 190 13.93 -3.15 -12.51
C ARG A 190 14.66 -1.85 -12.15
N ARG A 191 13.96 -0.72 -12.09
CA ARG A 191 14.57 0.56 -11.63
C ARG A 191 14.99 0.50 -10.17
N THR A 192 14.14 -0.03 -9.29
CA THR A 192 14.47 -0.25 -7.88
C THR A 192 15.67 -1.18 -7.74
N LEU A 193 15.68 -2.30 -8.47
CA LEU A 193 16.79 -3.25 -8.46
C LEU A 193 18.12 -2.61 -8.93
N ARG A 194 18.11 -1.85 -10.03
CA ARG A 194 19.33 -1.14 -10.50
C ARG A 194 19.86 -0.16 -9.45
N ARG A 195 18.99 0.55 -8.73
CA ARG A 195 19.42 1.42 -7.63
C ARG A 195 19.99 0.61 -6.49
N LYS A 196 19.33 -0.48 -6.10
CA LYS A 196 19.79 -1.39 -5.03
C LYS A 196 21.19 -1.92 -5.30
N ILE A 197 21.44 -2.46 -6.49
CA ILE A 197 22.73 -2.99 -6.92
C ILE A 197 23.81 -1.89 -6.92
N ARG A 198 23.45 -0.64 -7.27
CA ARG A 198 24.39 0.48 -7.24
C ARG A 198 24.89 0.82 -5.82
N PHE A 199 24.03 0.68 -4.83
CA PHE A 199 24.38 1.00 -3.44
C PHE A 199 25.03 -0.17 -2.71
N HIS A 200 24.66 -1.39 -3.09
CA HIS A 200 25.07 -2.60 -2.39
C HIS A 200 25.63 -3.62 -3.36
N ASN A 201 26.79 -4.16 -3.04
CA ASN A 201 27.33 -5.30 -3.78
C ASN A 201 26.52 -6.56 -3.39
N ILE A 202 25.56 -6.94 -4.21
CA ILE A 202 24.69 -8.12 -4.03
C ILE A 202 24.99 -9.08 -5.16
N PRO A 203 25.72 -10.18 -4.91
CA PRO A 203 26.09 -11.15 -5.94
C PRO A 203 24.84 -11.68 -6.68
N ASN A 204 24.96 -11.82 -7.97
CA ASN A 204 23.93 -12.37 -8.89
C ASN A 204 22.63 -11.58 -9.01
N ALA A 205 22.43 -10.48 -8.27
CA ALA A 205 21.18 -9.72 -8.31
C ALA A 205 20.88 -9.11 -9.70
N GLU A 206 21.92 -8.79 -10.49
CA GLU A 206 21.77 -8.29 -11.86
C GLU A 206 21.09 -9.28 -12.82
N GLU A 207 21.17 -10.58 -12.53
CA GLU A 207 20.53 -11.61 -13.35
C GLU A 207 19.01 -11.44 -13.41
N ALA A 208 18.39 -10.91 -12.36
CA ALA A 208 16.97 -10.62 -12.33
C ALA A 208 16.51 -9.63 -13.41
N LEU A 209 17.41 -8.77 -13.91
CA LEU A 209 17.11 -7.79 -14.98
C LEU A 209 16.82 -8.45 -16.34
N LYS A 210 17.16 -9.73 -16.53
CA LYS A 210 16.96 -10.49 -17.77
C LYS A 210 15.51 -10.94 -17.95
N TYR A 211 14.78 -11.16 -16.84
CA TYR A 211 13.43 -11.71 -16.87
C TYR A 211 12.41 -10.73 -17.44
N LYS A 212 11.43 -11.25 -18.19
CA LYS A 212 10.48 -10.44 -18.97
C LYS A 212 9.07 -10.40 -18.37
N ASN A 213 8.84 -11.14 -17.30
CA ASN A 213 7.57 -11.16 -16.56
C ASN A 213 7.83 -11.11 -15.05
N LEU A 214 6.77 -10.84 -14.29
CA LEU A 214 6.86 -10.69 -12.85
C LEU A 214 7.03 -12.02 -12.14
N GLU A 215 6.42 -13.07 -12.66
CA GLU A 215 6.49 -14.44 -12.11
C GLU A 215 7.92 -14.97 -12.11
N GLU A 216 8.60 -14.99 -13.28
CA GLU A 216 9.99 -15.44 -13.39
C GLU A 216 10.94 -14.63 -12.50
N MET A 217 10.71 -13.31 -12.43
CA MET A 217 11.50 -12.43 -11.58
C MET A 217 11.26 -12.75 -10.11
N THR A 218 10.02 -13.06 -9.70
CA THR A 218 9.67 -13.47 -8.33
C THR A 218 10.30 -14.84 -8.00
N GLU A 219 10.27 -15.82 -8.91
CA GLU A 219 10.94 -17.10 -8.72
C GLU A 219 12.43 -16.93 -8.48
N PHE A 220 13.09 -16.09 -9.29
CA PHE A 220 14.50 -15.79 -9.13
C PHE A 220 14.81 -15.19 -7.76
N PHE A 221 14.01 -14.19 -7.32
CA PHE A 221 14.19 -13.56 -6.00
C PHE A 221 13.89 -14.54 -4.87
N THR A 222 12.87 -15.37 -5.00
CA THR A 222 12.53 -16.38 -3.99
C THR A 222 13.67 -17.35 -3.81
N LYS A 223 14.24 -17.86 -4.90
CA LYS A 223 15.32 -18.84 -4.87
C LYS A 223 16.64 -18.28 -4.31
N ASN A 224 16.97 -17.03 -4.61
CA ASN A 224 18.30 -16.49 -4.35
C ASN A 224 18.37 -15.53 -3.14
N PHE A 225 17.26 -14.90 -2.76
CA PHE A 225 17.24 -13.82 -1.77
C PHE A 225 16.11 -13.92 -0.73
N SER A 226 15.43 -15.06 -0.68
CA SER A 226 14.32 -15.30 0.27
C SER A 226 14.62 -16.54 1.12
N PRO A 227 14.12 -16.61 2.35
CA PRO A 227 14.18 -17.82 3.17
C PRO A 227 13.17 -18.91 2.72
N HIS A 228 12.24 -18.57 1.80
CA HIS A 228 11.19 -19.47 1.34
C HIS A 228 11.71 -20.46 0.31
N ARG A 229 11.24 -21.71 0.37
CA ARG A 229 11.68 -22.79 -0.52
C ARG A 229 11.21 -22.61 -1.96
N ASN A 230 10.06 -21.96 -2.14
CA ASN A 230 9.43 -21.73 -3.45
C ASN A 230 8.45 -20.55 -3.39
N VAL A 231 7.98 -20.12 -4.55
CA VAL A 231 7.07 -19.00 -4.72
C VAL A 231 5.71 -19.20 -4.02
N LYS A 232 5.22 -20.46 -4.00
CA LYS A 232 3.96 -20.79 -3.31
C LYS A 232 4.07 -20.55 -1.80
N GLU A 233 5.18 -20.97 -1.20
CA GLU A 233 5.47 -20.71 0.22
C GLU A 233 5.62 -19.20 0.48
N LEU A 234 6.30 -18.47 -0.41
CA LEU A 234 6.39 -17.01 -0.35
C LEU A 234 5.00 -16.38 -0.35
N PHE A 235 4.14 -16.70 -1.32
CA PHE A 235 2.83 -16.09 -1.46
C PHE A 235 1.90 -16.44 -0.30
N SER A 236 1.87 -17.71 0.14
CA SER A 236 1.08 -18.10 1.30
C SER A 236 1.53 -17.41 2.60
N GLY A 237 2.80 -17.02 2.70
CA GLY A 237 3.37 -16.32 3.85
C GLY A 237 2.83 -14.91 4.08
N TYR A 238 2.14 -14.30 3.10
CA TYR A 238 1.50 -13.01 3.28
C TYR A 238 0.09 -12.91 2.68
N ALA A 239 -0.52 -14.04 2.33
CA ALA A 239 -1.93 -14.09 1.98
C ALA A 239 -2.81 -13.68 3.17
N ILE A 240 -3.89 -12.94 2.89
CA ILE A 240 -4.90 -12.61 3.89
C ILE A 240 -5.87 -13.78 3.99
N THR A 241 -5.94 -14.37 5.15
CA THR A 241 -6.81 -15.50 5.45
C THR A 241 -7.98 -15.06 6.34
N GLN A 242 -8.98 -15.94 6.49
CA GLN A 242 -10.05 -15.71 7.46
C GLN A 242 -9.51 -15.53 8.88
N ASN A 243 -8.45 -16.27 9.24
CA ASN A 243 -7.80 -16.12 10.55
C ASN A 243 -7.22 -14.70 10.73
N THR A 244 -6.60 -14.14 9.69
CA THR A 244 -6.11 -12.75 9.72
C THR A 244 -7.25 -11.78 10.04
N LEU A 245 -8.41 -11.92 9.37
CA LEU A 245 -9.56 -11.04 9.61
C LEU A 245 -10.14 -11.23 11.02
N ASN A 246 -10.18 -12.45 11.53
CA ASN A 246 -10.69 -12.76 12.87
C ASN A 246 -9.83 -12.19 14.01
N GLN A 247 -8.54 -11.98 13.76
CA GLN A 247 -7.61 -11.37 14.71
C GLN A 247 -7.77 -9.85 14.83
N ILE A 248 -8.34 -9.17 13.83
CA ILE A 248 -8.58 -7.73 13.88
C ILE A 248 -9.68 -7.41 14.88
N LYS A 249 -9.41 -6.50 15.85
CA LYS A 249 -10.31 -6.16 16.96
C LYS A 249 -10.75 -4.68 16.97
N HIS A 250 -10.54 -3.97 15.87
CA HIS A 250 -11.00 -2.60 15.68
C HIS A 250 -11.67 -2.43 14.31
N LYS A 251 -12.42 -1.36 14.16
CA LYS A 251 -13.22 -1.13 12.94
C LYS A 251 -12.34 -1.06 11.69
N THR A 252 -12.63 -1.91 10.73
CA THR A 252 -11.86 -2.04 9.49
C THR A 252 -12.77 -2.07 8.28
N LEU A 253 -12.47 -1.23 7.29
CA LEU A 253 -13.18 -1.19 6.01
C LEU A 253 -12.25 -1.61 4.86
N ILE A 254 -12.74 -2.51 4.01
CA ILE A 254 -12.05 -2.99 2.83
C ILE A 254 -12.79 -2.51 1.58
N TYR A 255 -12.22 -1.52 0.87
CA TYR A 255 -12.72 -1.07 -0.43
C TYR A 255 -11.99 -1.82 -1.55
N SER A 256 -12.75 -2.48 -2.42
CA SER A 256 -12.23 -3.16 -3.62
C SER A 256 -13.17 -2.91 -4.78
N SER A 257 -12.67 -2.73 -5.98
CA SER A 257 -13.51 -2.61 -7.17
C SER A 257 -13.65 -3.96 -7.88
N ILE A 258 -14.83 -4.21 -8.42
CA ILE A 258 -15.15 -5.43 -9.16
C ILE A 258 -14.37 -5.48 -10.47
N ASP A 259 -14.04 -4.33 -11.02
CA ASP A 259 -13.33 -4.15 -12.29
C ASP A 259 -11.81 -3.92 -12.13
N ASP A 260 -11.22 -4.29 -10.97
CA ASP A 260 -9.78 -4.13 -10.72
C ASP A 260 -8.96 -5.05 -11.64
N PRO A 261 -8.10 -4.50 -12.54
CA PRO A 261 -7.31 -5.28 -13.49
C PRO A 261 -6.03 -5.87 -12.89
N CYS A 262 -5.71 -5.58 -11.64
CA CYS A 262 -4.46 -6.01 -10.97
C CYS A 262 -4.72 -6.96 -9.80
N VAL A 263 -5.75 -6.65 -8.99
CA VAL A 263 -6.12 -7.41 -7.79
C VAL A 263 -7.57 -7.83 -7.90
N PRO A 264 -7.86 -9.05 -8.36
CA PRO A 264 -9.22 -9.54 -8.51
C PRO A 264 -9.97 -9.57 -7.19
N ILE A 265 -11.27 -9.22 -7.20
CA ILE A 265 -12.10 -9.21 -6.01
C ILE A 265 -12.47 -10.62 -5.51
N GLY A 266 -12.35 -11.66 -6.35
CA GLY A 266 -12.75 -13.03 -6.02
C GLY A 266 -12.21 -13.52 -4.67
N PRO A 267 -10.90 -13.47 -4.41
CA PRO A 267 -10.35 -13.89 -3.12
C PRO A 267 -10.93 -13.16 -1.91
N LEU A 268 -11.34 -11.89 -2.04
CA LEU A 268 -12.02 -11.17 -0.97
C LEU A 268 -13.44 -11.69 -0.76
N GLN A 269 -14.13 -12.09 -1.83
CA GLN A 269 -15.50 -12.59 -1.77
C GLN A 269 -15.60 -13.98 -1.12
N GLU A 270 -14.50 -14.74 -1.08
CA GLU A 270 -14.40 -16.03 -0.39
C GLU A 270 -14.24 -15.89 1.13
N LEU A 271 -13.88 -14.69 1.61
CA LEU A 271 -13.75 -14.39 3.03
C LEU A 271 -15.07 -13.92 3.63
N VAL A 272 -15.24 -14.18 4.92
CA VAL A 272 -16.42 -13.77 5.68
C VAL A 272 -16.12 -12.49 6.46
N GLN A 273 -17.03 -11.53 6.40
CA GLN A 273 -16.97 -10.34 7.22
C GLN A 273 -17.06 -10.71 8.71
N THR A 274 -16.37 -9.97 9.55
CA THR A 274 -16.45 -10.12 11.01
C THR A 274 -17.23 -8.95 11.62
N ASP A 275 -17.40 -8.92 12.94
CA ASP A 275 -18.00 -7.77 13.61
C ASP A 275 -17.19 -6.48 13.38
N TYR A 276 -15.88 -6.62 13.25
CA TYR A 276 -14.96 -5.50 13.07
C TYR A 276 -14.62 -5.20 11.61
N VAL A 277 -14.61 -6.21 10.72
CA VAL A 277 -14.17 -6.08 9.33
C VAL A 277 -15.36 -6.09 8.38
N LYS A 278 -15.55 -5.00 7.62
CA LYS A 278 -16.63 -4.87 6.63
C LYS A 278 -16.08 -4.64 5.23
N PHE A 279 -16.69 -5.30 4.24
CA PHE A 279 -16.34 -5.18 2.84
C PHE A 279 -17.21 -4.11 2.16
N LYS A 280 -16.58 -3.30 1.32
CA LYS A 280 -17.18 -2.20 0.55
C LYS A 280 -16.87 -2.38 -0.94
N PRO A 281 -17.47 -3.39 -1.60
CA PRO A 281 -17.26 -3.60 -3.02
C PRO A 281 -17.78 -2.38 -3.81
N GLN A 282 -16.97 -1.93 -4.77
CA GLN A 282 -17.31 -0.86 -5.68
C GLN A 282 -17.50 -1.45 -7.08
N GLN A 283 -18.59 -1.06 -7.78
CA GLN A 283 -18.84 -1.55 -9.12
C GLN A 283 -17.72 -1.17 -10.10
N TYR A 284 -17.16 0.01 -9.92
CA TYR A 284 -16.10 0.59 -10.74
C TYR A 284 -15.04 1.23 -9.84
N GLY A 285 -13.83 1.38 -10.36
CA GLY A 285 -12.74 2.04 -9.60
C GLY A 285 -11.35 1.62 -10.04
N GLY A 286 -11.23 0.51 -10.75
CA GLY A 286 -9.95 -0.04 -11.15
C GLY A 286 -9.04 -0.30 -9.96
N HIS A 287 -7.74 -0.35 -10.21
CA HIS A 287 -6.75 -0.57 -9.15
C HIS A 287 -6.36 0.74 -8.45
N CYS A 288 -6.87 0.94 -7.24
CA CYS A 288 -6.62 2.14 -6.41
C CYS A 288 -6.97 3.48 -7.08
N GLY A 289 -7.77 3.48 -8.14
CA GLY A 289 -8.16 4.70 -8.84
C GLY A 289 -9.33 5.40 -8.17
N PHE A 290 -10.46 4.72 -8.11
CA PHE A 290 -11.74 5.21 -7.57
C PHE A 290 -12.09 6.63 -8.06
N ILE A 291 -11.84 6.89 -9.36
CA ILE A 291 -12.07 8.19 -9.99
C ILE A 291 -13.45 8.20 -10.61
N ASP A 292 -14.29 9.16 -10.21
CA ASP A 292 -15.66 9.29 -10.65
C ASP A 292 -15.80 10.19 -11.89
N ASP A 293 -14.94 11.20 -12.03
CA ASP A 293 -15.00 12.18 -13.12
C ASP A 293 -13.61 12.63 -13.61
N PHE A 294 -13.58 13.39 -14.69
CA PHE A 294 -12.33 13.95 -15.25
C PHE A 294 -11.76 15.13 -14.44
N LYS A 295 -12.42 15.57 -13.36
CA LYS A 295 -11.82 16.46 -12.35
C LYS A 295 -11.06 15.68 -11.28
N PHE A 296 -11.06 14.33 -11.42
CA PHE A 296 -10.43 13.38 -10.50
C PHE A 296 -11.04 13.37 -9.10
N SER A 297 -12.35 13.67 -8.98
CA SER A 297 -13.09 13.46 -7.74
C SER A 297 -13.22 11.98 -7.41
N SER A 298 -13.47 11.66 -6.14
CA SER A 298 -13.66 10.30 -5.66
C SER A 298 -14.67 10.26 -4.51
N SER A 299 -15.85 9.76 -4.79
CA SER A 299 -16.89 9.54 -3.76
C SER A 299 -16.42 8.57 -2.66
N VAL A 300 -15.56 7.61 -3.01
CA VAL A 300 -14.93 6.71 -2.02
C VAL A 300 -14.05 7.51 -1.05
N TYR A 301 -13.27 8.47 -1.54
CA TYR A 301 -12.42 9.27 -0.66
C TYR A 301 -13.24 10.21 0.22
N ASP A 302 -14.31 10.80 -0.33
CA ASP A 302 -15.23 11.65 0.43
C ASP A 302 -15.96 10.84 1.51
N GLU A 303 -16.39 9.61 1.19
CA GLU A 303 -16.97 8.68 2.16
C GLU A 303 -15.98 8.36 3.28
N ILE A 304 -14.72 8.04 2.95
CA ILE A 304 -13.67 7.74 3.93
C ILE A 304 -13.47 8.90 4.89
N VAL A 305 -13.32 10.12 4.38
CA VAL A 305 -13.14 11.32 5.21
C VAL A 305 -14.36 11.53 6.13
N SER A 306 -15.57 11.44 5.57
CA SER A 306 -16.81 11.61 6.34
C SER A 306 -16.94 10.56 7.45
N LYS A 307 -16.52 9.32 7.20
CA LYS A 307 -16.57 8.24 8.19
C LYS A 307 -15.56 8.44 9.32
N LEU A 308 -14.32 8.79 8.98
CA LEU A 308 -13.26 9.06 9.96
C LEU A 308 -13.56 10.31 10.79
N ASP A 309 -14.11 11.35 10.16
CA ASP A 309 -14.43 12.59 10.88
C ASP A 309 -15.59 12.44 11.87
N LYS A 310 -16.63 11.71 11.48
CA LYS A 310 -17.86 11.52 12.27
C LYS A 310 -17.84 10.27 13.15
N ASP A 311 -16.73 9.54 13.19
CA ASP A 311 -16.61 8.25 13.92
C ASP A 311 -17.71 7.22 13.55
N ARG A 312 -18.03 7.09 12.26
CA ARG A 312 -19.13 6.27 11.72
C ARG A 312 -18.66 5.06 10.90
N ILE A 313 -17.47 4.55 11.20
CA ILE A 313 -16.95 3.31 10.56
C ILE A 313 -17.63 2.06 11.11
#